data_1907efac7630a65921e6ea007794082b
#
_entry.id   1907efac7630a65921e6ea007794082b
#
_cell.length_a   1.000
_cell.length_b   1.000
_cell.length_c   1.000
_cell.angle_alpha   90.00
_cell.angle_beta   90.00
_cell.angle_gamma   90.00
#
_symmetry.space_group_name_H-M   'P 1'
#
loop_
_entity.id
_entity.type
_entity.pdbx_description
1 polymer ?
#
loop_
_entity_poly.entity_id
_entity_poly.type
_entity_poly.pdbx_seq_one_letter_code
_entity_poly.pdbx_strand_id
1 'polypeptide(L)'
;MEQISDWIHRTCNPLSVVGGFLGILVNRIFGKVDNSLIILLTLMSMDMICGILVEGVYFKKLSSSICWKGLIKKCVSIMLVGLSYQIDRMTGQESFRAFTIIFFSVNESISILEICGKIIPIPKKLKNCLYQLRKGVEEDEKDTCK
;
A
#
# COMPACT_ATOMS: atom_id res chain seq x y z
N MET A 1 -40.88 -11.19 -23.64
CA MET A 1 -39.48 -11.36 -24.13
C MET A 1 -38.70 -10.04 -24.08
N GLU A 2 -39.32 -8.89 -24.25
CA GLU A 2 -38.65 -7.56 -24.16
C GLU A 2 -38.11 -7.23 -22.76
N GLN A 3 -38.81 -7.60 -21.69
CA GLN A 3 -38.35 -7.31 -20.31
C GLN A 3 -37.04 -8.03 -19.93
N ILE A 4 -36.79 -9.20 -20.49
CA ILE A 4 -35.54 -9.95 -20.25
C ILE A 4 -34.38 -9.32 -21.00
N SER A 5 -34.62 -8.80 -22.21
CA SER A 5 -33.65 -8.06 -23.03
C SER A 5 -33.20 -6.76 -22.34
N ASP A 6 -34.14 -5.98 -21.79
CA ASP A 6 -33.87 -4.75 -21.05
C ASP A 6 -33.14 -5.01 -19.72
N TRP A 7 -33.40 -6.14 -19.07
CA TRP A 7 -32.72 -6.52 -17.85
C TRP A 7 -31.25 -6.91 -18.14
N ILE A 8 -30.99 -7.63 -19.25
CA ILE A 8 -29.65 -8.01 -19.70
C ILE A 8 -28.85 -6.77 -20.13
N HIS A 9 -29.46 -5.81 -20.82
CA HIS A 9 -28.80 -4.56 -21.23
C HIS A 9 -28.53 -3.62 -20.04
N ARG A 10 -29.31 -3.64 -18.97
CA ARG A 10 -29.04 -2.89 -17.75
C ARG A 10 -27.93 -3.50 -16.89
N THR A 11 -27.76 -4.82 -16.94
CA THR A 11 -26.76 -5.54 -16.13
C THR A 11 -25.39 -5.64 -16.80
N CYS A 12 -25.32 -5.53 -18.12
CA CYS A 12 -24.08 -5.55 -18.90
C CYS A 12 -23.59 -4.12 -19.25
N ASN A 13 -23.55 -3.22 -18.27
CA ASN A 13 -22.81 -1.98 -18.47
C ASN A 13 -21.34 -2.32 -18.74
N PRO A 14 -20.72 -1.84 -19.84
CA PRO A 14 -19.30 -2.13 -20.13
C PRO A 14 -18.38 -1.80 -18.94
N LEU A 15 -18.79 -0.84 -18.12
CA LEU A 15 -18.11 -0.46 -16.90
C LEU A 15 -18.14 -1.57 -15.82
N SER A 16 -19.25 -2.31 -15.69
CA SER A 16 -19.33 -3.44 -14.72
C SER A 16 -18.53 -4.65 -15.17
N VAL A 17 -18.45 -4.90 -16.48
CA VAL A 17 -17.62 -5.97 -17.06
C VAL A 17 -16.13 -5.67 -16.86
N VAL A 18 -15.72 -4.43 -17.14
CA VAL A 18 -14.34 -3.96 -16.90
C VAL A 18 -14.00 -4.01 -15.40
N GLY A 19 -14.91 -3.55 -14.55
CA GLY A 19 -14.73 -3.60 -13.09
C GLY A 19 -14.61 -5.04 -12.55
N GLY A 20 -15.42 -5.95 -13.06
CA GLY A 20 -15.35 -7.39 -12.73
C GLY A 20 -14.03 -8.02 -13.17
N PHE A 21 -13.59 -7.72 -14.39
CA PHE A 21 -12.30 -8.23 -14.92
C PHE A 21 -11.11 -7.68 -14.10
N LEU A 22 -11.11 -6.38 -13.79
CA LEU A 22 -10.10 -5.77 -12.92
C LEU A 22 -10.10 -6.37 -11.52
N GLY A 23 -11.27 -6.62 -10.93
CA GLY A 23 -11.41 -7.28 -9.64
C GLY A 23 -10.81 -8.69 -9.62
N ILE A 24 -11.07 -9.48 -10.67
CA ILE A 24 -10.49 -10.81 -10.84
C ILE A 24 -8.97 -10.71 -10.97
N LEU A 25 -8.46 -9.77 -11.77
CA LEU A 25 -7.03 -9.57 -11.98
C LEU A 25 -6.33 -9.16 -10.68
N VAL A 26 -6.89 -8.22 -9.94
CA VAL A 26 -6.38 -7.79 -8.63
C VAL A 26 -6.35 -8.97 -7.65
N ASN A 27 -7.43 -9.74 -7.57
CA ASN A 27 -7.46 -10.92 -6.69
C ASN A 27 -6.46 -12.01 -7.13
N ARG A 28 -6.17 -12.12 -8.42
CA ARG A 28 -5.18 -13.07 -8.94
C ARG A 28 -3.75 -12.66 -8.62
N ILE A 29 -3.46 -11.35 -8.60
CA ILE A 29 -2.11 -10.80 -8.35
C ILE A 29 -1.84 -10.68 -6.86
N PHE A 30 -2.78 -10.13 -6.10
CA PHE A 30 -2.59 -9.77 -4.69
C PHE A 30 -3.23 -10.76 -3.70
N GLY A 31 -4.04 -11.70 -4.20
CA GLY A 31 -4.83 -12.58 -3.37
C GLY A 31 -6.08 -11.88 -2.79
N LYS A 32 -6.63 -12.49 -1.73
CA LYS A 32 -7.77 -11.91 -1.01
C LYS A 32 -7.42 -10.52 -0.49
N VAL A 33 -8.32 -9.57 -0.72
CA VAL A 33 -8.23 -8.25 -0.09
C VAL A 33 -8.58 -8.42 1.38
N ASP A 34 -7.54 -8.49 2.21
CA ASP A 34 -7.63 -8.62 3.65
C ASP A 34 -7.39 -7.28 4.36
N ASN A 35 -7.67 -7.24 5.66
CA ASN A 35 -7.49 -6.04 6.48
C ASN A 35 -6.04 -5.52 6.44
N SER A 36 -5.06 -6.39 6.33
CA SER A 36 -3.63 -6.00 6.29
C SER A 36 -3.31 -5.20 5.03
N LEU A 37 -3.82 -5.63 3.88
CA LEU A 37 -3.66 -4.91 2.62
C LEU A 37 -4.40 -3.55 2.65
N ILE A 38 -5.62 -3.52 3.23
CA ILE A 38 -6.39 -2.28 3.39
C ILE A 38 -5.63 -1.29 4.27
N ILE A 39 -5.04 -1.74 5.38
CA ILE A 39 -4.24 -0.90 6.27
C ILE A 39 -3.04 -0.31 5.52
N LEU A 40 -2.30 -1.11 4.75
CA LEU A 40 -1.17 -0.63 3.96
C LEU A 40 -1.60 0.45 2.96
N LEU A 41 -2.68 0.21 2.20
CA LEU A 41 -3.20 1.18 1.23
C LEU A 41 -3.67 2.48 1.90
N THR A 42 -4.27 2.37 3.09
CA THR A 42 -4.68 3.52 3.90
C THR A 42 -3.47 4.32 4.35
N LEU A 43 -2.42 3.67 4.87
CA LEU A 43 -1.18 4.35 5.27
C LEU A 43 -0.49 5.04 4.10
N MET A 44 -0.42 4.38 2.94
CA MET A 44 0.12 4.98 1.71
C MET A 44 -0.66 6.23 1.28
N SER A 45 -1.99 6.19 1.41
CA SER A 45 -2.86 7.34 1.09
C SER A 45 -2.64 8.48 2.09
N MET A 46 -2.55 8.18 3.39
CA MET A 46 -2.28 9.16 4.44
C MET A 46 -0.91 9.82 4.25
N ASP A 47 0.13 9.05 3.93
CA ASP A 47 1.47 9.59 3.66
C ASP A 47 1.46 10.57 2.48
N MET A 48 0.77 10.24 1.39
CA MET A 48 0.59 11.16 0.25
C MET A 48 -0.13 12.44 0.65
N ILE A 49 -1.23 12.32 1.39
CA ILE A 49 -2.00 13.48 1.85
C ILE A 49 -1.15 14.35 2.77
N CYS A 50 -0.46 13.77 3.75
CA CYS A 50 0.45 14.50 4.64
C CYS A 50 1.57 15.20 3.85
N GLY A 51 2.17 14.53 2.87
CA GLY A 51 3.20 15.12 2.01
C GLY A 51 2.69 16.35 1.24
N ILE A 52 1.51 16.23 0.61
CA ILE A 52 0.89 17.34 -0.13
C ILE A 52 0.55 18.50 0.81
N LEU A 53 -0.02 18.23 1.97
CA LEU A 53 -0.40 19.27 2.94
C LEU A 53 0.82 19.99 3.50
N VAL A 54 1.84 19.24 3.94
CA VAL A 54 3.00 19.82 4.62
C VAL A 54 3.92 20.50 3.62
N GLU A 55 4.30 19.85 2.55
CA GLU A 55 5.28 20.40 1.59
C GLU A 55 4.62 21.34 0.58
N GLY A 56 3.38 21.07 0.19
CA GLY A 56 2.64 21.89 -0.76
C GLY A 56 2.08 23.15 -0.13
N VAL A 57 1.27 22.99 0.93
CA VAL A 57 0.53 24.11 1.52
C VAL A 57 1.41 24.89 2.51
N TYR A 58 2.09 24.18 3.42
CA TYR A 58 2.85 24.83 4.48
C TYR A 58 4.19 25.40 4.00
N PHE A 59 4.99 24.62 3.31
CA PHE A 59 6.32 25.06 2.82
C PHE A 59 6.30 25.65 1.42
N LYS A 60 5.20 25.55 0.67
CA LYS A 60 5.06 26.03 -0.73
C LYS A 60 6.20 25.54 -1.67
N LYS A 61 6.75 24.37 -1.38
CA LYS A 61 7.86 23.74 -2.11
C LYS A 61 7.45 22.53 -2.94
N LEU A 62 6.14 22.38 -3.21
CA LEU A 62 5.65 21.24 -3.98
C LEU A 62 6.17 21.34 -5.41
N SER A 63 7.08 20.44 -5.78
CA SER A 63 7.49 20.22 -7.15
C SER A 63 6.79 18.99 -7.71
N SER A 64 6.27 19.09 -8.92
CA SER A 64 5.64 17.97 -9.63
C SER A 64 6.55 16.73 -9.68
N SER A 65 7.86 16.94 -9.82
CA SER A 65 8.84 15.84 -9.87
C SER A 65 8.98 15.10 -8.52
N ILE A 66 8.79 15.78 -7.39
CA ILE A 66 8.84 15.17 -6.05
C ILE A 66 7.60 14.30 -5.84
N CYS A 67 6.42 14.81 -6.19
CA CYS A 67 5.17 14.04 -6.16
C CYS A 67 5.25 12.77 -7.02
N TRP A 68 5.81 12.88 -8.22
CA TRP A 68 5.94 11.77 -9.14
C TRP A 68 6.88 10.68 -8.62
N LYS A 69 8.01 11.06 -8.03
CA LYS A 69 8.94 10.11 -7.38
C LYS A 69 8.29 9.37 -6.21
N GLY A 70 7.49 10.06 -5.39
CA GLY A 70 6.73 9.46 -4.29
C GLY A 70 5.71 8.43 -4.80
N LEU A 71 4.98 8.76 -5.87
CA LEU A 71 3.99 7.87 -6.48
C LEU A 71 4.64 6.60 -7.05
N ILE A 72 5.78 6.74 -7.75
CA ILE A 72 6.52 5.60 -8.30
C ILE A 72 6.94 4.64 -7.18
N LYS A 73 7.49 5.15 -6.06
CA LYS A 73 7.86 4.31 -4.91
C LYS A 73 6.67 3.49 -4.41
N LYS A 74 5.50 4.10 -4.27
CA LYS A 74 4.28 3.41 -3.81
C LYS A 74 3.82 2.34 -4.80
N CYS A 75 3.88 2.62 -6.09
CA CYS A 75 3.58 1.61 -7.12
C CYS A 75 4.53 0.41 -7.01
N VAL A 76 5.83 0.65 -6.84
CA VAL A 76 6.82 -0.43 -6.68
C VAL A 76 6.55 -1.23 -5.40
N SER A 77 6.25 -0.57 -4.28
CA SER A 77 5.90 -1.27 -3.02
C SER A 77 4.68 -2.18 -3.18
N ILE A 78 3.64 -1.72 -3.86
CA ILE A 78 2.45 -2.53 -4.16
C ILE A 78 2.82 -3.72 -5.07
N MET A 79 3.65 -3.52 -6.08
CA MET A 79 4.12 -4.61 -6.94
C MET A 79 4.89 -5.67 -6.14
N LEU A 80 5.72 -5.26 -5.17
CA LEU A 80 6.45 -6.19 -4.30
C LEU A 80 5.52 -7.01 -3.40
N VAL A 81 4.42 -6.42 -2.91
CA VAL A 81 3.37 -7.18 -2.18
C VAL A 81 2.73 -8.22 -3.09
N GLY A 82 2.44 -7.88 -4.34
CA GLY A 82 1.93 -8.84 -5.31
C GLY A 82 2.92 -9.96 -5.62
N LEU A 83 4.21 -9.63 -5.75
CA LEU A 83 5.28 -10.62 -5.94
C LEU A 83 5.38 -11.58 -4.75
N SER A 84 5.36 -11.06 -3.53
CA SER A 84 5.41 -11.87 -2.30
C SER A 84 4.22 -12.85 -2.22
N TYR A 85 3.03 -12.42 -2.63
CA TYR A 85 1.87 -13.31 -2.72
C TYR A 85 2.07 -14.44 -3.74
N GLN A 86 2.71 -14.16 -4.89
CA GLN A 86 3.00 -15.22 -5.86
C GLN A 86 4.05 -16.22 -5.33
N ILE A 87 5.03 -15.74 -4.56
CA ILE A 87 6.01 -16.60 -3.87
C ILE A 87 5.32 -17.49 -2.85
N ASP A 88 4.43 -16.96 -2.01
CA ASP A 88 3.64 -17.73 -1.05
C ASP A 88 2.84 -18.83 -1.75
N ARG A 89 2.24 -18.54 -2.90
CA ARG A 89 1.53 -19.54 -3.69
C ARG A 89 2.42 -20.65 -4.25
N MET A 90 3.66 -20.33 -4.58
CA MET A 90 4.63 -21.32 -5.09
C MET A 90 5.18 -22.21 -3.98
N THR A 91 5.42 -21.64 -2.80
CA THR A 91 6.01 -22.34 -1.64
C THR A 91 4.99 -23.02 -0.75
N GLY A 92 3.70 -22.69 -0.89
CA GLY A 92 2.63 -23.17 -0.01
C GLY A 92 2.69 -22.55 1.40
N GLN A 93 3.41 -21.44 1.57
CA GLN A 93 3.50 -20.67 2.81
C GLN A 93 2.66 -19.39 2.67
N GLU A 94 2.27 -18.78 3.80
CA GLU A 94 1.50 -17.53 3.82
C GLU A 94 2.27 -16.39 4.53
N SER A 95 3.58 -16.54 4.66
CA SER A 95 4.40 -15.67 5.50
C SER A 95 5.03 -14.50 4.75
N PHE A 96 5.45 -14.68 3.51
CA PHE A 96 6.16 -13.65 2.74
C PHE A 96 5.29 -12.42 2.48
N ARG A 97 4.02 -12.64 2.11
CA ARG A 97 3.07 -11.55 1.87
C ARG A 97 2.80 -10.77 3.15
N ALA A 98 2.56 -11.45 4.27
CA ALA A 98 2.31 -10.82 5.56
C ALA A 98 3.51 -9.97 6.00
N PHE A 99 4.71 -10.53 5.90
CA PHE A 99 5.96 -9.86 6.22
C PHE A 99 6.16 -8.60 5.36
N THR A 100 5.98 -8.70 4.05
CA THR A 100 6.12 -7.60 3.12
C THR A 100 5.13 -6.46 3.42
N ILE A 101 3.87 -6.79 3.73
CA ILE A 101 2.85 -5.81 4.11
C ILE A 101 3.25 -5.09 5.41
N ILE A 102 3.70 -5.83 6.43
CA ILE A 102 4.13 -5.25 7.71
C ILE A 102 5.32 -4.32 7.48
N PHE A 103 6.33 -4.76 6.73
CA PHE A 103 7.51 -3.95 6.42
C PHE A 103 7.15 -2.61 5.78
N PHE A 104 6.32 -2.62 4.73
CA PHE A 104 5.90 -1.38 4.07
C PHE A 104 4.99 -0.54 4.96
N SER A 105 4.11 -1.16 5.77
CA SER A 105 3.24 -0.41 6.70
C SER A 105 4.05 0.35 7.75
N VAL A 106 5.09 -0.26 8.31
CA VAL A 106 6.01 0.40 9.25
C VAL A 106 6.77 1.53 8.54
N ASN A 107 7.24 1.29 7.32
CA ASN A 107 7.98 2.28 6.55
C ASN A 107 7.12 3.51 6.21
N GLU A 108 5.86 3.32 5.77
CA GLU A 108 4.91 4.41 5.53
C GLU A 108 4.59 5.16 6.83
N SER A 109 4.43 4.45 7.96
CA SER A 109 4.19 5.09 9.26
C SER A 109 5.36 5.98 9.69
N ILE A 110 6.60 5.55 9.46
CA ILE A 110 7.79 6.37 9.74
C ILE A 110 7.80 7.62 8.85
N SER A 111 7.49 7.46 7.55
CA SER A 111 7.41 8.58 6.60
C SER A 111 6.38 9.63 7.06
N ILE A 112 5.18 9.21 7.44
CA ILE A 112 4.13 10.08 7.98
C ILE A 112 4.63 10.85 9.20
N LEU A 113 5.29 10.16 10.15
CA LEU A 113 5.83 10.81 11.36
C LEU A 113 6.95 11.80 11.02
N GLU A 114 7.78 11.50 10.03
CA GLU A 114 8.85 12.42 9.60
C GLU A 114 8.27 13.69 8.97
N ILE A 115 7.24 13.53 8.13
CA ILE A 115 6.55 14.67 7.51
C ILE A 115 5.81 15.49 8.55
N CYS A 116 5.01 14.87 9.42
CA CYS A 116 4.26 15.56 10.47
C CYS A 116 5.19 16.21 11.50
N GLY A 117 6.34 15.58 11.79
CA GLY A 117 7.34 16.10 12.72
C GLY A 117 7.99 17.41 12.30
N LYS A 118 7.80 17.84 11.03
CA LYS A 118 8.23 19.18 10.57
C LYS A 118 7.34 20.30 11.11
N ILE A 119 6.10 19.98 11.49
CA ILE A 119 5.11 20.99 11.96
C ILE A 119 4.75 20.76 13.42
N ILE A 120 4.61 19.51 13.85
CA ILE A 120 4.14 19.13 15.19
C ILE A 120 5.27 18.39 15.92
N PRO A 121 5.59 18.77 17.19
CA PRO A 121 6.58 18.05 17.97
C PRO A 121 6.09 16.63 18.28
N ILE A 122 6.70 15.63 17.64
CA ILE A 122 6.36 14.22 17.86
C ILE A 122 7.19 13.67 19.03
N PRO A 123 6.57 12.90 19.95
CA PRO A 123 7.28 12.25 21.04
C PRO A 123 8.38 11.32 20.52
N LYS A 124 9.62 11.51 21.02
CA LYS A 124 10.77 10.68 20.62
C LYS A 124 10.54 9.18 20.87
N LYS A 125 9.74 8.82 21.89
CA LYS A 125 9.39 7.43 22.21
C LYS A 125 8.65 6.74 21.05
N LEU A 126 7.68 7.43 20.43
CA LEU A 126 6.91 6.87 19.30
C LEU A 126 7.81 6.63 18.08
N LYS A 127 8.66 7.59 17.76
CA LYS A 127 9.62 7.47 16.65
C LYS A 127 10.60 6.30 16.88
N ASN A 128 11.15 6.19 18.09
CA ASN A 128 12.07 5.10 18.44
C ASN A 128 11.41 3.72 18.37
N CYS A 129 10.14 3.61 18.80
CA CYS A 129 9.40 2.35 18.73
C CYS A 129 9.26 1.85 17.27
N LEU A 130 8.90 2.74 16.34
CA LEU A 130 8.78 2.37 14.93
C LEU A 130 10.12 2.04 14.27
N TYR A 131 11.20 2.75 14.63
CA TYR A 131 12.54 2.39 14.16
C TYR A 131 13.01 1.03 14.70
N GLN A 132 12.65 0.67 15.93
CA GLN A 132 12.94 -0.64 16.48
C GLN A 132 12.15 -1.74 15.77
N LEU A 133 10.87 -1.52 15.46
CA LEU A 133 10.06 -2.45 14.67
C LEU A 133 10.66 -2.66 13.28
N ARG A 134 11.10 -1.61 12.62
CA ARG A 134 11.77 -1.71 11.33
C ARG A 134 13.04 -2.54 11.40
N LYS A 135 13.90 -2.31 12.42
CA LYS A 135 15.12 -3.10 12.61
C LYS A 135 14.82 -4.57 12.86
N GLY A 136 13.84 -4.88 13.71
CA GLY A 136 13.42 -6.26 13.97
C GLY A 136 12.99 -6.98 12.68
N VAL A 137 12.22 -6.29 11.83
CA VAL A 137 11.80 -6.83 10.53
C VAL A 137 13.01 -7.07 9.60
N GLU A 138 14.00 -6.17 9.57
CA GLU A 138 15.23 -6.30 8.76
C GLU A 138 16.19 -7.38 9.29
N GLU A 139 16.17 -7.68 10.60
CA GLU A 139 16.99 -8.72 11.21
C GLU A 139 16.40 -10.13 10.98
N ASP A 140 15.08 -10.28 11.08
CA ASP A 140 14.40 -11.54 10.77
C ASP A 140 14.61 -11.97 9.31
N GLU A 141 14.72 -10.99 8.38
CA GLU A 141 15.02 -11.27 6.97
C GLU A 141 16.43 -11.85 6.77
N LYS A 142 17.43 -11.39 7.55
CA LYS A 142 18.81 -11.87 7.47
C LYS A 142 18.98 -13.29 8.02
N ASP A 143 18.21 -13.66 9.04
CA ASP A 143 18.28 -14.98 9.64
C ASP A 143 17.53 -16.04 8.83
N THR A 144 16.54 -15.63 8.04
CA THR A 144 15.78 -16.54 7.15
C THR A 144 16.55 -16.85 5.85
N CYS A 145 17.52 -16.00 5.47
CA CYS A 145 18.33 -16.17 4.26
C CYS A 145 19.68 -16.92 4.51
N LYS A 146 19.92 -17.47 5.68
CA LYS A 146 21.04 -18.38 5.98
C LYS A 146 20.57 -19.83 5.99
#